data_497fe6567d39d068dfa1807f2c494638
#
_entry.id   497fe6567d39d068dfa1807f2c494638
#
_cell.length_a   1.000
_cell.length_b   1.000
_cell.length_c   1.000
_cell.angle_alpha   90.00
_cell.angle_beta   90.00
_cell.angle_gamma   90.00
#
_symmetry.space_group_name_H-M   'P 1'
#
loop_
_entity.id
_entity.type
_entity.pdbx_description
1 polymer ?
#
loop_
_entity_poly.entity_id
_entity_poly.type
_entity_poly.pdbx_seq_one_letter_code
_entity_poly.pdbx_strand_id
1 'polypeptide(L)'
;MKNLKDQFKLIIYILLFLSTFNVLTAKNIDEFYKEKNITNYFSGILAINDNQYQKSYDYLKSLNDLEDSHYPYSQYYFYSLVALKKFKDATNYSKKLEKKKIDNFENNLVSAVYYLKRENFDEALVYFERLKNKTHLNSIQNLLSASLNSWANFKDSTDLNSALDLLENVPKQFENLKNIQKTFAHCYFESGKTDEVFERLTSRSDINYSRYFFFSLKLSNFKE
;
A
#
# COMPACT_ATOMS: atom_id res chain seq x y z
N MET A 1 48.28 -46.76 3.90
CA MET A 1 46.90 -47.30 3.76
C MET A 1 45.87 -46.75 4.76
N LYS A 2 46.24 -46.12 5.86
CA LYS A 2 45.26 -45.49 6.80
C LYS A 2 44.56 -44.27 6.22
N ASN A 3 45.21 -43.49 5.37
CA ASN A 3 44.67 -42.23 4.81
C ASN A 3 43.51 -42.42 3.81
N LEU A 4 43.42 -43.55 3.11
CA LEU A 4 42.38 -43.75 2.08
C LEU A 4 41.01 -44.08 2.71
N LYS A 5 41.00 -44.80 3.82
CA LYS A 5 39.75 -45.10 4.57
C LYS A 5 39.14 -43.89 5.24
N ASP A 6 39.96 -42.96 5.71
CA ASP A 6 39.48 -41.75 6.39
C ASP A 6 38.96 -40.72 5.37
N GLN A 7 39.57 -40.62 4.19
CA GLN A 7 39.04 -39.82 3.07
C GLN A 7 37.71 -40.36 2.56
N PHE A 8 37.54 -41.67 2.47
CA PHE A 8 36.27 -42.27 2.05
C PHE A 8 35.15 -42.06 3.06
N LYS A 9 35.42 -42.09 4.34
CA LYS A 9 34.47 -41.71 5.41
C LYS A 9 34.07 -40.24 5.32
N LEU A 10 35.00 -39.33 5.08
CA LEU A 10 34.73 -37.91 4.92
C LEU A 10 33.78 -37.63 3.71
N ILE A 11 34.01 -38.30 2.60
CA ILE A 11 33.16 -38.16 1.40
C ILE A 11 31.75 -38.67 1.69
N ILE A 12 31.58 -39.76 2.42
CA ILE A 12 30.27 -40.29 2.81
C ILE A 12 29.51 -39.29 3.72
N TYR A 13 30.21 -38.67 4.70
CA TYR A 13 29.60 -37.64 5.56
C TYR A 13 29.17 -36.39 4.79
N ILE A 14 29.95 -35.94 3.80
CA ILE A 14 29.63 -34.81 2.93
C ILE A 14 28.41 -35.14 2.06
N LEU A 15 28.31 -36.34 1.49
CA LEU A 15 27.18 -36.79 0.71
C LEU A 15 25.88 -36.92 1.54
N LEU A 16 25.99 -37.43 2.77
CA LEU A 16 24.87 -37.50 3.72
C LEU A 16 24.40 -36.08 4.14
N PHE A 17 25.32 -35.15 4.35
CA PHE A 17 25.00 -33.78 4.70
C PHE A 17 24.33 -33.03 3.54
N LEU A 18 24.78 -33.23 2.31
CA LEU A 18 24.19 -32.64 1.11
C LEU A 18 22.78 -33.21 0.81
N SER A 19 22.52 -34.48 1.16
CA SER A 19 21.19 -35.09 0.96
C SER A 19 20.13 -34.57 1.93
N THR A 20 20.51 -34.08 3.10
CA THR A 20 19.57 -33.52 4.08
C THR A 20 19.07 -32.12 3.73
N PHE A 21 19.84 -31.33 2.95
CA PHE A 21 19.43 -29.99 2.52
C PHE A 21 18.31 -29.99 1.45
N ASN A 22 18.22 -31.04 0.64
CA ASN A 22 17.21 -31.10 -0.41
C ASN A 22 15.80 -31.50 0.07
N VAL A 23 15.65 -32.05 1.27
CA VAL A 23 14.34 -32.48 1.80
C VAL A 23 13.55 -31.31 2.40
N LEU A 24 14.22 -30.24 2.85
CA LEU A 24 13.56 -29.08 3.50
C LEU A 24 12.91 -28.12 2.52
N THR A 25 13.37 -28.05 1.26
CA THR A 25 12.80 -27.17 0.24
C THR A 25 11.64 -27.80 -0.54
N ALA A 26 11.56 -29.13 -0.60
CA ALA A 26 10.52 -29.85 -1.31
C ALA A 26 9.13 -29.78 -0.61
N LYS A 27 9.10 -29.62 0.71
CA LYS A 27 7.84 -29.68 1.48
C LYS A 27 6.90 -28.51 1.22
N ASN A 28 7.43 -27.31 0.93
CA ASN A 28 6.63 -26.12 0.68
C ASN A 28 6.09 -26.03 -0.77
N ILE A 29 6.74 -26.70 -1.70
CA ILE A 29 6.31 -26.74 -3.10
C ILE A 29 5.14 -27.70 -3.26
N ASP A 30 5.14 -28.83 -2.55
CA ASP A 30 4.08 -29.85 -2.65
C ASP A 30 2.71 -29.36 -2.17
N GLU A 31 2.65 -28.40 -1.25
CA GLU A 31 1.37 -27.93 -0.71
C GLU A 31 0.62 -27.01 -1.69
N PHE A 32 1.34 -26.19 -2.46
CA PHE A 32 0.75 -25.35 -3.50
C PHE A 32 0.18 -26.19 -4.64
N TYR A 33 0.89 -27.26 -5.05
CA TYR A 33 0.51 -28.12 -6.17
C TYR A 33 -0.58 -29.16 -5.84
N LYS A 34 -1.16 -29.15 -4.63
CA LYS A 34 -2.39 -29.91 -4.39
C LYS A 34 -3.48 -29.42 -5.36
N GLU A 35 -4.10 -30.31 -6.08
CA GLU A 35 -5.12 -30.03 -7.11
C GLU A 35 -6.15 -28.99 -6.63
N LYS A 36 -6.65 -29.15 -5.41
CA LYS A 36 -7.61 -28.23 -4.78
C LYS A 36 -7.04 -26.79 -4.64
N ASN A 37 -5.76 -26.65 -4.31
CA ASN A 37 -5.15 -25.33 -4.12
C ASN A 37 -4.98 -24.61 -5.46
N ILE A 38 -4.55 -25.34 -6.49
CA ILE A 38 -4.45 -24.82 -7.86
C ILE A 38 -5.82 -24.37 -8.35
N THR A 39 -6.83 -25.22 -8.20
CA THR A 39 -8.20 -24.92 -8.61
C THR A 39 -8.73 -23.66 -7.89
N ASN A 40 -8.61 -23.59 -6.56
CA ASN A 40 -9.08 -22.43 -5.79
C ASN A 40 -8.32 -21.16 -6.15
N TYR A 41 -7.01 -21.24 -6.40
CA TYR A 41 -6.22 -20.09 -6.81
C TYR A 41 -6.70 -19.49 -8.14
N PHE A 42 -6.81 -20.33 -9.19
CA PHE A 42 -7.27 -19.85 -10.49
C PHE A 42 -8.75 -19.42 -10.46
N SER A 43 -9.61 -20.13 -9.74
CA SER A 43 -11.00 -19.73 -9.55
C SER A 43 -11.12 -18.38 -8.85
N GLY A 44 -10.25 -18.11 -7.87
CA GLY A 44 -10.17 -16.82 -7.20
C GLY A 44 -9.77 -15.69 -8.16
N ILE A 45 -8.78 -15.90 -9.02
CA ILE A 45 -8.35 -14.92 -10.03
C ILE A 45 -9.46 -14.66 -11.06
N LEU A 46 -10.07 -15.71 -11.59
CA LEU A 46 -11.17 -15.58 -12.55
C LEU A 46 -12.33 -14.80 -11.95
N ALA A 47 -12.68 -15.07 -10.69
CA ALA A 47 -13.73 -14.36 -10.00
C ALA A 47 -13.39 -12.86 -9.80
N ILE A 48 -12.10 -12.47 -9.62
CA ILE A 48 -11.69 -11.06 -9.62
C ILE A 48 -11.96 -10.42 -10.98
N ASN A 49 -11.54 -11.08 -12.07
CA ASN A 49 -11.70 -10.55 -13.43
C ASN A 49 -13.19 -10.35 -13.78
N ASP A 50 -14.05 -11.19 -13.23
CA ASP A 50 -15.51 -11.12 -13.40
C ASP A 50 -16.19 -10.19 -12.37
N ASN A 51 -15.42 -9.44 -11.57
CA ASN A 51 -15.91 -8.58 -10.47
C ASN A 51 -16.72 -9.32 -9.39
N GLN A 52 -16.55 -10.64 -9.28
CA GLN A 52 -17.20 -11.47 -8.26
C GLN A 52 -16.33 -11.54 -6.99
N TYR A 53 -16.09 -10.40 -6.36
CA TYR A 53 -15.11 -10.24 -5.26
C TYR A 53 -15.38 -11.14 -4.06
N GLN A 54 -16.65 -11.42 -3.72
CA GLN A 54 -16.98 -12.33 -2.62
C GLN A 54 -16.55 -13.76 -2.94
N LYS A 55 -16.81 -14.26 -4.13
CA LYS A 55 -16.35 -15.59 -4.54
C LYS A 55 -14.82 -15.67 -4.58
N SER A 56 -14.17 -14.62 -5.11
CA SER A 56 -12.70 -14.55 -5.10
C SER A 56 -12.16 -14.67 -3.68
N TYR A 57 -12.70 -13.87 -2.76
CA TYR A 57 -12.31 -13.92 -1.35
C TYR A 57 -12.47 -15.31 -0.75
N ASP A 58 -13.60 -15.98 -1.00
CA ASP A 58 -13.88 -17.31 -0.44
C ASP A 58 -12.91 -18.37 -0.98
N TYR A 59 -12.61 -18.35 -2.28
CA TYR A 59 -11.60 -19.22 -2.88
C TYR A 59 -10.20 -18.96 -2.31
N LEU A 60 -9.75 -17.70 -2.32
CA LEU A 60 -8.40 -17.33 -1.92
C LEU A 60 -8.18 -17.47 -0.42
N LYS A 61 -9.20 -17.21 0.43
CA LYS A 61 -9.12 -17.43 1.86
C LYS A 61 -8.85 -18.88 2.24
N SER A 62 -9.32 -19.83 1.43
CA SER A 62 -9.07 -21.27 1.66
C SER A 62 -7.60 -21.67 1.47
N LEU A 63 -6.77 -20.77 0.91
CA LEU A 63 -5.36 -20.99 0.56
C LEU A 63 -4.41 -20.34 1.57
N ASN A 64 -4.82 -20.22 2.84
CA ASN A 64 -4.00 -19.60 3.89
C ASN A 64 -2.57 -20.15 3.88
N ASP A 65 -1.61 -19.26 4.15
CA ASP A 65 -0.18 -19.51 4.26
C ASP A 65 0.59 -19.78 2.94
N LEU A 66 -0.04 -19.52 1.77
CA LEU A 66 0.69 -19.53 0.50
C LEU A 66 1.56 -18.29 0.25
N GLU A 67 1.52 -17.28 1.12
CA GLU A 67 2.23 -16.02 0.93
C GLU A 67 3.75 -16.22 0.76
N ASP A 68 4.31 -17.19 1.48
CA ASP A 68 5.76 -17.46 1.47
C ASP A 68 6.23 -18.16 0.20
N SER A 69 5.36 -18.99 -0.40
CA SER A 69 5.68 -19.79 -1.57
C SER A 69 5.17 -19.18 -2.88
N HIS A 70 4.15 -18.32 -2.81
CA HIS A 70 3.51 -17.76 -3.99
C HIS A 70 3.10 -16.31 -3.79
N TYR A 71 4.03 -15.38 -4.00
CA TYR A 71 3.80 -13.94 -3.84
C TYR A 71 2.54 -13.41 -4.55
N PRO A 72 2.23 -13.78 -5.81
CA PRO A 72 1.02 -13.28 -6.49
C PRO A 72 -0.29 -13.61 -5.75
N TYR A 73 -0.35 -14.72 -4.99
CA TYR A 73 -1.49 -15.04 -4.15
C TYR A 73 -1.80 -13.92 -3.16
N SER A 74 -0.77 -13.41 -2.49
CA SER A 74 -0.94 -12.35 -1.48
C SER A 74 -1.53 -11.07 -2.07
N GLN A 75 -1.18 -10.74 -3.31
CA GLN A 75 -1.73 -9.57 -4.00
C GLN A 75 -3.21 -9.75 -4.33
N TYR A 76 -3.61 -10.89 -4.89
CA TYR A 76 -5.01 -11.17 -5.23
C TYR A 76 -5.90 -11.27 -3.99
N TYR A 77 -5.41 -11.91 -2.92
CA TYR A 77 -6.15 -11.99 -1.66
C TYR A 77 -6.33 -10.61 -1.04
N PHE A 78 -5.27 -9.80 -0.97
CA PHE A 78 -5.34 -8.42 -0.49
C PHE A 78 -6.32 -7.58 -1.33
N TYR A 79 -6.25 -7.69 -2.65
CA TYR A 79 -7.17 -6.99 -3.55
C TYR A 79 -8.63 -7.37 -3.28
N SER A 80 -8.93 -8.66 -3.06
CA SER A 80 -10.29 -9.11 -2.75
C SER A 80 -10.82 -8.49 -1.45
N LEU A 81 -9.97 -8.37 -0.42
CA LEU A 81 -10.32 -7.70 0.84
C LEU A 81 -10.66 -6.22 0.63
N VAL A 82 -9.84 -5.51 -0.15
CA VAL A 82 -10.04 -4.08 -0.46
C VAL A 82 -11.31 -3.87 -1.28
N ALA A 83 -11.53 -4.69 -2.31
CA ALA A 83 -12.72 -4.62 -3.17
C ALA A 83 -14.01 -4.87 -2.38
N LEU A 84 -13.97 -5.74 -1.37
CA LEU A 84 -15.08 -5.98 -0.43
C LEU A 84 -15.20 -4.93 0.68
N LYS A 85 -14.36 -3.87 0.67
CA LYS A 85 -14.31 -2.84 1.72
C LYS A 85 -13.97 -3.39 3.11
N LYS A 86 -13.35 -4.57 3.20
CA LYS A 86 -12.86 -5.18 4.44
C LYS A 86 -11.52 -4.57 4.86
N PHE A 87 -11.47 -3.25 5.01
CA PHE A 87 -10.22 -2.51 5.22
C PHE A 87 -9.48 -2.89 6.51
N LYS A 88 -10.22 -3.23 7.58
CA LYS A 88 -9.59 -3.74 8.81
C LYS A 88 -8.84 -5.04 8.55
N ASP A 89 -9.47 -5.97 7.82
CA ASP A 89 -8.88 -7.27 7.52
C ASP A 89 -7.70 -7.11 6.56
N ALA A 90 -7.81 -6.21 5.57
CA ALA A 90 -6.72 -5.85 4.66
C ALA A 90 -5.51 -5.29 5.43
N THR A 91 -5.74 -4.39 6.41
CA THR A 91 -4.66 -3.85 7.26
C THR A 91 -4.04 -4.92 8.15
N ASN A 92 -4.84 -5.82 8.73
CA ASN A 92 -4.31 -6.95 9.50
C ASN A 92 -3.48 -7.91 8.63
N TYR A 93 -3.93 -8.15 7.41
CA TYR A 93 -3.18 -8.96 6.46
C TYR A 93 -1.87 -8.28 6.02
N SER A 94 -1.88 -6.95 5.81
CA SER A 94 -0.65 -6.19 5.56
C SER A 94 0.36 -6.35 6.69
N LYS A 95 -0.07 -6.32 7.95
CA LYS A 95 0.81 -6.59 9.11
C LYS A 95 1.39 -8.02 9.10
N LYS A 96 0.61 -9.01 8.65
CA LYS A 96 1.10 -10.39 8.47
C LYS A 96 2.19 -10.45 7.40
N LEU A 97 1.97 -9.80 6.26
CA LEU A 97 2.94 -9.74 5.15
C LEU A 97 4.22 -9.00 5.56
N GLU A 98 4.09 -7.91 6.30
CA GLU A 98 5.22 -7.17 6.84
C GLU A 98 6.15 -8.05 7.70
N LYS A 99 5.58 -8.83 8.62
CA LYS A 99 6.35 -9.78 9.45
C LYS A 99 7.12 -10.80 8.61
N LYS A 100 6.61 -11.12 7.44
CA LYS A 100 7.23 -12.01 6.45
C LYS A 100 8.16 -11.27 5.48
N LYS A 101 8.36 -9.96 5.64
CA LYS A 101 9.13 -9.08 4.73
C LYS A 101 8.57 -9.05 3.29
N ILE A 102 7.27 -9.25 3.15
CA ILE A 102 6.52 -9.24 1.88
C ILE A 102 5.62 -7.99 1.89
N ASP A 103 6.20 -6.81 1.92
CA ASP A 103 5.43 -5.57 1.86
C ASP A 103 5.55 -4.90 0.49
N ASN A 104 4.47 -4.30 0.01
CA ASN A 104 4.43 -3.56 -1.24
C ASN A 104 3.78 -2.18 -1.05
N PHE A 105 3.75 -1.38 -2.13
CA PHE A 105 3.18 -0.05 -2.12
C PHE A 105 1.70 -0.06 -1.74
N GLU A 106 0.90 -0.93 -2.35
CA GLU A 106 -0.55 -1.00 -2.19
C GLU A 106 -0.95 -1.36 -0.76
N ASN A 107 -0.26 -2.32 -0.15
CA ASN A 107 -0.50 -2.73 1.24
C ASN A 107 -0.23 -1.59 2.22
N ASN A 108 0.89 -0.87 2.02
CA ASN A 108 1.26 0.26 2.86
C ASN A 108 0.29 1.43 2.65
N LEU A 109 -0.10 1.73 1.40
CA LEU A 109 -1.04 2.81 1.10
C LEU A 109 -2.40 2.58 1.76
N VAL A 110 -2.98 1.39 1.61
CA VAL A 110 -4.29 1.06 2.20
C VAL A 110 -4.21 1.13 3.72
N SER A 111 -3.13 0.64 4.33
CA SER A 111 -2.94 0.69 5.78
C SER A 111 -2.79 2.13 6.28
N ALA A 112 -2.00 2.96 5.59
CA ALA A 112 -1.84 4.38 5.92
C ALA A 112 -3.17 5.12 5.88
N VAL A 113 -3.94 4.97 4.79
CA VAL A 113 -5.26 5.61 4.64
C VAL A 113 -6.28 5.08 5.66
N TYR A 114 -6.23 3.78 5.99
CA TYR A 114 -7.09 3.20 7.02
C TYR A 114 -6.88 3.85 8.39
N TYR A 115 -5.61 4.05 8.79
CA TYR A 115 -5.27 4.71 10.05
C TYR A 115 -5.56 6.20 10.02
N LEU A 116 -5.24 6.88 8.91
CA LEU A 116 -5.54 8.30 8.72
C LEU A 116 -7.04 8.58 8.88
N LYS A 117 -7.90 7.77 8.24
CA LYS A 117 -9.36 7.89 8.37
C LYS A 117 -9.87 7.70 9.80
N ARG A 118 -9.10 7.04 10.65
CA ARG A 118 -9.41 6.80 12.06
C ARG A 118 -8.73 7.78 13.00
N GLU A 119 -8.13 8.83 12.44
CA GLU A 119 -7.39 9.85 13.18
C GLU A 119 -6.23 9.29 14.02
N ASN A 120 -5.77 8.07 13.68
CA ASN A 120 -4.57 7.48 14.23
C ASN A 120 -3.37 7.89 13.37
N PHE A 121 -2.96 9.15 13.54
CA PHE A 121 -1.94 9.79 12.70
C PHE A 121 -0.57 9.13 12.87
N ASP A 122 -0.21 8.75 14.08
CA ASP A 122 1.10 8.14 14.36
C ASP A 122 1.28 6.84 13.57
N GLU A 123 0.29 5.95 13.60
CA GLU A 123 0.32 4.73 12.80
C GLU A 123 0.25 5.02 11.28
N ALA A 124 -0.54 6.01 10.86
CA ALA A 124 -0.60 6.41 9.46
C ALA A 124 0.76 6.86 8.94
N LEU A 125 1.48 7.70 9.70
CA LEU A 125 2.81 8.20 9.36
C LEU A 125 3.84 7.08 9.21
N VAL A 126 3.81 6.05 10.07
CA VAL A 126 4.70 4.88 9.92
C VAL A 126 4.54 4.25 8.54
N TYR A 127 3.31 4.07 8.06
CA TYR A 127 3.06 3.49 6.73
C TYR A 127 3.40 4.48 5.61
N PHE A 128 3.17 5.79 5.77
CA PHE A 128 3.57 6.79 4.78
C PHE A 128 5.09 6.87 4.62
N GLU A 129 5.86 6.81 5.69
CA GLU A 129 7.33 6.76 5.61
C GLU A 129 7.83 5.50 4.87
N ARG A 130 7.17 4.37 5.02
CA ARG A 130 7.47 3.16 4.24
C ARG A 130 7.21 3.35 2.74
N LEU A 131 6.15 4.07 2.38
CA LEU A 131 5.87 4.41 0.98
C LEU A 131 6.98 5.30 0.39
N LYS A 132 7.43 6.30 1.14
CA LYS A 132 8.50 7.23 0.74
C LYS A 132 9.82 6.51 0.48
N ASN A 133 10.13 5.49 1.27
CA ASN A 133 11.36 4.72 1.18
C ASN A 133 11.35 3.63 0.08
N LYS A 134 10.25 3.48 -0.66
CA LYS A 134 10.20 2.55 -1.80
C LYS A 134 10.95 3.14 -3.00
N THR A 135 11.87 2.36 -3.53
CA THR A 135 12.55 2.68 -4.78
C THR A 135 11.66 2.38 -5.99
N HIS A 136 11.82 3.14 -7.06
CA HIS A 136 11.11 2.92 -8.34
C HIS A 136 9.58 3.13 -8.31
N LEU A 137 9.11 4.08 -7.48
CA LEU A 137 7.72 4.51 -7.54
C LEU A 137 7.41 5.16 -8.90
N ASN A 138 6.29 4.79 -9.50
CA ASN A 138 5.78 5.51 -10.67
C ASN A 138 5.25 6.90 -10.26
N SER A 139 4.94 7.74 -11.27
CA SER A 139 4.51 9.12 -11.04
C SER A 139 3.29 9.25 -10.14
N ILE A 140 2.31 8.35 -10.29
CA ILE A 140 1.07 8.37 -9.49
C ILE A 140 1.35 7.92 -8.05
N GLN A 141 2.17 6.88 -7.87
CA GLN A 141 2.57 6.42 -6.54
C GLN A 141 3.33 7.51 -5.78
N ASN A 142 4.23 8.24 -6.46
CA ASN A 142 4.93 9.40 -5.90
C ASN A 142 3.95 10.52 -5.50
N LEU A 143 2.98 10.85 -6.35
CA LEU A 143 1.95 11.83 -6.04
C LEU A 143 1.16 11.45 -4.80
N LEU A 144 0.66 10.20 -4.74
CA LEU A 144 -0.13 9.71 -3.61
C LEU A 144 0.67 9.71 -2.32
N SER A 145 1.92 9.20 -2.37
CA SER A 145 2.80 9.17 -1.20
C SER A 145 3.09 10.57 -0.67
N ALA A 146 3.50 11.51 -1.53
CA ALA A 146 3.82 12.87 -1.14
C ALA A 146 2.60 13.62 -0.60
N SER A 147 1.47 13.57 -1.32
CA SER A 147 0.25 14.29 -0.93
C SER A 147 -0.31 13.80 0.40
N LEU A 148 -0.49 12.48 0.55
CA LEU A 148 -1.10 11.91 1.76
C LEU A 148 -0.17 12.05 2.97
N ASN A 149 1.15 11.91 2.79
CA ASN A 149 2.10 12.16 3.85
C ASN A 149 2.08 13.63 4.31
N SER A 150 1.99 14.58 3.37
CA SER A 150 1.87 16.01 3.70
C SER A 150 0.63 16.27 4.54
N TRP A 151 -0.53 15.77 4.13
CA TRP A 151 -1.79 15.93 4.89
C TRP A 151 -1.77 15.25 6.26
N ALA A 152 -1.14 14.08 6.40
CA ALA A 152 -1.00 13.42 7.69
C ALA A 152 -0.13 14.21 8.67
N ASN A 153 0.88 14.93 8.16
CA ASN A 153 1.75 15.79 8.97
C ASN A 153 1.14 17.17 9.28
N PHE A 154 0.02 17.58 8.66
CA PHE A 154 -0.63 18.86 8.98
C PHE A 154 -1.07 18.96 10.45
N LYS A 155 -1.39 17.83 11.08
CA LYS A 155 -1.67 17.77 12.52
C LYS A 155 -0.57 18.42 13.38
N ASP A 156 0.69 18.18 13.00
CA ASP A 156 1.85 18.65 13.75
C ASP A 156 2.37 20.00 13.22
N SER A 157 1.74 20.54 12.17
CA SER A 157 2.08 21.87 11.64
C SER A 157 1.53 22.96 12.55
N THR A 158 2.41 23.86 12.99
CA THR A 158 2.06 24.97 13.88
C THR A 158 1.37 26.11 13.15
N ASP A 159 1.58 26.21 11.84
CA ASP A 159 1.08 27.30 11.00
C ASP A 159 0.94 26.85 9.54
N LEU A 160 0.27 27.71 8.75
CA LEU A 160 0.04 27.52 7.33
C LEU A 160 1.34 27.36 6.52
N ASN A 161 2.40 28.13 6.85
CA ASN A 161 3.62 28.09 6.04
C ASN A 161 4.30 26.72 6.16
N SER A 162 4.38 26.18 7.38
CA SER A 162 4.88 24.82 7.61
C SER A 162 4.09 23.76 6.81
N ALA A 163 2.76 23.91 6.73
CA ALA A 163 1.91 23.02 5.94
C ALA A 163 2.13 23.18 4.44
N LEU A 164 2.28 24.41 3.95
CA LEU A 164 2.57 24.69 2.54
C LEU A 164 3.93 24.11 2.11
N ASP A 165 4.95 24.20 3.00
CA ASP A 165 6.27 23.61 2.74
C ASP A 165 6.22 22.09 2.59
N LEU A 166 5.39 21.39 3.37
CA LEU A 166 5.17 19.96 3.21
C LEU A 166 4.62 19.62 1.83
N LEU A 167 3.75 20.45 1.26
CA LEU A 167 3.16 20.24 -0.07
C LEU A 167 4.16 20.47 -1.20
N GLU A 168 5.31 21.12 -0.97
CA GLU A 168 6.37 21.22 -1.98
C GLU A 168 6.98 19.85 -2.37
N ASN A 169 6.83 18.84 -1.52
CA ASN A 169 7.22 17.46 -1.85
C ASN A 169 6.38 16.84 -2.98
N VAL A 170 5.22 17.41 -3.31
CA VAL A 170 4.40 16.95 -4.45
C VAL A 170 5.16 17.21 -5.76
N PRO A 171 5.34 16.19 -6.63
CA PRO A 171 6.14 16.32 -7.84
C PRO A 171 5.62 17.41 -8.78
N LYS A 172 6.55 18.19 -9.40
CA LYS A 172 6.23 19.33 -10.26
C LYS A 172 5.28 19.01 -11.42
N GLN A 173 5.33 17.82 -11.97
CA GLN A 173 4.41 17.38 -13.03
C GLN A 173 2.93 17.37 -12.61
N PHE A 174 2.65 17.43 -11.30
CA PHE A 174 1.31 17.53 -10.71
C PHE A 174 1.04 18.90 -10.08
N GLU A 175 1.66 19.96 -10.60
CA GLU A 175 1.58 21.33 -10.06
C GLU A 175 0.13 21.80 -9.87
N ASN A 176 -0.77 21.43 -10.79
CA ASN A 176 -2.18 21.79 -10.66
C ASN A 176 -2.83 21.14 -9.43
N LEU A 177 -2.55 19.85 -9.16
CA LEU A 177 -3.04 19.16 -7.97
C LEU A 177 -2.38 19.69 -6.70
N LYS A 178 -1.10 20.09 -6.76
CA LYS A 178 -0.41 20.74 -5.65
C LYS A 178 -1.08 22.08 -5.32
N ASN A 179 -1.39 22.91 -6.31
CA ASN A 179 -2.06 24.20 -6.10
C ASN A 179 -3.45 24.04 -5.50
N ILE A 180 -4.21 23.02 -5.90
CA ILE A 180 -5.48 22.67 -5.26
C ILE A 180 -5.26 22.33 -3.78
N GLN A 181 -4.28 21.49 -3.47
CA GLN A 181 -3.99 21.10 -2.09
C GLN A 181 -3.54 22.30 -1.24
N LYS A 182 -2.70 23.17 -1.78
CA LYS A 182 -2.32 24.43 -1.12
C LYS A 182 -3.53 25.30 -0.81
N THR A 183 -4.47 25.41 -1.75
CA THR A 183 -5.72 26.16 -1.54
C THR A 183 -6.56 25.57 -0.40
N PHE A 184 -6.68 24.23 -0.33
CA PHE A 184 -7.32 23.57 0.80
C PHE A 184 -6.55 23.73 2.12
N ALA A 185 -5.21 23.81 2.10
CA ALA A 185 -4.42 24.11 3.29
C ALA A 185 -4.76 25.51 3.85
N HIS A 186 -4.92 26.54 2.99
CA HIS A 186 -5.40 27.84 3.41
C HIS A 186 -6.77 27.78 4.12
N CYS A 187 -7.68 26.93 3.62
CA CYS A 187 -8.98 26.71 4.26
C CYS A 187 -8.85 25.98 5.60
N TYR A 188 -8.04 24.95 5.66
CA TYR A 188 -7.81 24.14 6.88
C TYR A 188 -7.25 24.98 8.03
N PHE A 189 -6.31 25.88 7.74
CA PHE A 189 -5.70 26.79 8.73
C PHE A 189 -6.47 28.12 8.90
N GLU A 190 -7.68 28.22 8.37
CA GLU A 190 -8.54 29.44 8.49
C GLU A 190 -7.82 30.73 8.07
N SER A 191 -7.00 30.66 7.04
CA SER A 191 -6.24 31.78 6.53
C SER A 191 -7.15 32.89 6.03
N GLY A 192 -6.89 34.16 6.42
CA GLY A 192 -7.58 35.32 5.88
C GLY A 192 -7.46 35.54 4.37
N LYS A 193 -6.62 34.72 3.68
CA LYS A 193 -6.44 34.72 2.21
C LYS A 193 -7.18 33.58 1.52
N THR A 194 -8.00 32.82 2.23
CA THR A 194 -8.69 31.64 1.67
C THR A 194 -9.48 31.99 0.41
N ASP A 195 -10.31 33.03 0.46
CA ASP A 195 -11.14 33.44 -0.67
C ASP A 195 -10.30 33.89 -1.87
N GLU A 196 -9.25 34.68 -1.65
CA GLU A 196 -8.33 35.13 -2.71
C GLU A 196 -7.65 33.96 -3.42
N VAL A 197 -7.17 32.94 -2.67
CA VAL A 197 -6.53 31.79 -3.31
C VAL A 197 -7.51 30.90 -4.04
N PHE A 198 -8.75 30.76 -3.56
CA PHE A 198 -9.81 30.05 -4.29
C PHE A 198 -10.20 30.77 -5.57
N GLU A 199 -10.38 32.10 -5.52
CA GLU A 199 -10.69 32.93 -6.69
C GLU A 199 -9.57 32.83 -7.74
N ARG A 200 -8.31 32.95 -7.33
CA ARG A 200 -7.15 32.79 -8.22
C ARG A 200 -7.07 31.39 -8.84
N LEU A 201 -7.41 30.34 -8.10
CA LEU A 201 -7.43 28.98 -8.63
C LEU A 201 -8.54 28.80 -9.69
N THR A 202 -9.75 29.35 -9.44
CA THR A 202 -10.92 29.21 -10.30
C THR A 202 -10.91 30.14 -11.49
N SER A 203 -10.20 31.28 -11.44
CA SER A 203 -10.06 32.22 -12.55
C SER A 203 -9.17 31.72 -13.69
N ARG A 204 -8.44 30.61 -13.50
CA ARG A 204 -7.62 30.00 -14.54
C ARG A 204 -8.50 29.36 -15.61
N SER A 205 -8.39 29.87 -16.85
CA SER A 205 -9.17 29.39 -18.00
C SER A 205 -8.65 28.08 -18.60
N ASP A 206 -7.39 27.70 -18.29
CA ASP A 206 -6.71 26.53 -18.84
C ASP A 206 -7.10 25.21 -18.13
N ILE A 207 -7.78 25.29 -16.98
CA ILE A 207 -8.12 24.13 -16.16
C ILE A 207 -9.55 24.24 -15.64
N ASN A 208 -10.32 23.16 -15.78
CA ASN A 208 -11.65 23.10 -15.21
C ASN A 208 -11.64 22.59 -13.76
N TYR A 209 -11.67 23.52 -12.82
CA TYR A 209 -11.71 23.23 -11.39
C TYR A 209 -13.16 23.14 -10.83
N SER A 210 -14.18 23.11 -11.66
CA SER A 210 -15.58 23.17 -11.22
C SER A 210 -15.94 22.16 -10.11
N ARG A 211 -15.39 20.94 -10.15
CA ARG A 211 -15.60 19.94 -9.10
C ARG A 211 -15.07 20.40 -7.74
N TYR A 212 -13.90 21.05 -7.71
CA TYR A 212 -13.28 21.54 -6.47
C TYR A 212 -14.01 22.78 -5.94
N PHE A 213 -14.52 23.61 -6.83
CA PHE A 213 -15.35 24.75 -6.47
C PHE A 213 -16.64 24.32 -5.75
N PHE A 214 -17.33 23.29 -6.23
CA PHE A 214 -18.50 22.73 -5.54
C PHE A 214 -18.15 22.14 -4.17
N PHE A 215 -16.98 21.56 -4.01
CA PHE A 215 -16.51 21.08 -2.72
C PHE A 215 -16.24 22.22 -1.74
N SER A 216 -15.62 23.33 -2.18
CA SER A 216 -15.34 24.49 -1.33
C SER A 216 -16.62 25.19 -0.88
N LEU A 217 -17.59 25.37 -1.77
CA LEU A 217 -18.92 25.90 -1.41
C LEU A 217 -19.63 25.01 -0.38
N LYS A 218 -19.49 23.69 -0.51
CA LYS A 218 -20.08 22.76 0.46
C LYS A 218 -19.40 22.85 1.83
N LEU A 219 -18.10 23.08 1.88
CA LEU A 219 -17.36 23.28 3.14
C LEU A 219 -17.68 24.62 3.79
N SER A 220 -17.90 25.70 3.03
CA SER A 220 -18.32 27.00 3.57
C SER A 220 -19.72 26.95 4.20
N ASN A 221 -20.63 26.17 3.63
CA ASN A 221 -21.99 25.99 4.16
C ASN A 221 -22.09 25.06 5.38
N PHE A 222 -21.01 24.37 5.76
CA PHE A 222 -20.94 23.58 7.03
C PHE A 222 -20.46 24.38 8.24
N LYS A 223 -20.11 25.67 8.05
CA LYS A 223 -19.68 26.58 9.13
C LYS A 223 -20.81 27.47 9.68
N GLU A 224 -22.05 27.38 9.13
CA GLU A 224 -23.28 27.95 9.66
C GLU A 224 -24.12 26.88 10.39
#